data_588ba7f7b59ec1fabf5d448ea94d4f78
#
_entry.id   588ba7f7b59ec1fabf5d448ea94d4f78
#
_cell.length_a   1.000
_cell.length_b   1.000
_cell.length_c   1.000
_cell.angle_alpha   90.00
_cell.angle_beta   90.00
_cell.angle_gamma   90.00
#
_symmetry.space_group_name_H-M   'P 1'
#
loop_
_entity.id
_entity.type
_entity.pdbx_description
1 polymer ?
#
loop_
_entity_poly.entity_id
_entity_poly.type
_entity_poly.pdbx_seq_one_letter_code
_entity_poly.pdbx_strand_id
1 'polypeptide(L)'
;MDIKEYEAVEEQRIQRNLEYMNEGVRFIDIRTAYIDEGVEIGKGTVIYPCVILEGNVSIGEDCTIGQNTRIKDSVIGSGTSIQSSVIMESRVGNETSIGPFAYLRPGSNVGNQCKVGDF
;
A
#
# COMPACT_ATOMS: atom_id res chain seq x y z
N MET A 1 -3.99 11.89 22.94
CA MET A 1 -3.65 12.86 21.88
C MET A 1 -4.66 14.00 21.90
N ASP A 2 -4.21 15.22 21.98
CA ASP A 2 -5.10 16.36 21.91
C ASP A 2 -5.32 16.83 20.45
N ILE A 3 -6.17 17.83 20.28
CA ILE A 3 -6.53 18.29 18.94
C ILE A 3 -5.32 18.84 18.18
N LYS A 4 -4.43 19.55 18.86
CA LYS A 4 -3.25 20.12 18.21
C LYS A 4 -2.28 19.04 17.75
N GLU A 5 -2.11 18.01 18.57
CA GLU A 5 -1.27 16.86 18.19
C GLU A 5 -1.86 16.14 17.01
N TYR A 6 -3.17 15.93 17.00
CA TYR A 6 -3.87 15.29 15.89
C TYR A 6 -3.70 16.09 14.60
N GLU A 7 -3.91 17.40 14.67
CA GLU A 7 -3.77 18.25 13.48
C GLU A 7 -2.35 18.23 12.93
N ALA A 8 -1.34 18.22 13.80
CA ALA A 8 0.06 18.15 13.39
C ALA A 8 0.36 16.82 12.69
N VAL A 9 -0.14 15.73 13.23
CA VAL A 9 0.05 14.40 12.63
C VAL A 9 -0.62 14.32 11.28
N GLU A 10 -1.84 14.85 11.15
CA GLU A 10 -2.57 14.87 9.88
C GLU A 10 -1.86 15.71 8.83
N GLU A 11 -1.32 16.85 9.23
CA GLU A 11 -0.58 17.71 8.32
C GLU A 11 0.66 16.99 7.80
N GLN A 12 1.39 16.31 8.66
CA GLN A 12 2.57 15.53 8.27
C GLN A 12 2.20 14.40 7.34
N ARG A 13 1.08 13.73 7.61
CA ARG A 13 0.60 12.63 6.76
C ARG A 13 0.30 13.11 5.34
N ILE A 14 -0.45 14.20 5.21
CA ILE A 14 -0.79 14.77 3.91
C ILE A 14 0.47 15.24 3.19
N GLN A 15 1.37 15.90 3.91
CA GLN A 15 2.63 16.36 3.33
C GLN A 15 3.45 15.19 2.79
N ARG A 16 3.49 14.08 3.51
CA ARG A 16 4.20 12.88 3.07
C ARG A 16 3.58 12.31 1.79
N ASN A 17 2.24 12.30 1.72
CA ASN A 17 1.56 11.83 0.50
C ASN A 17 1.89 12.74 -0.70
N LEU A 18 1.97 14.04 -0.47
CA LEU A 18 2.37 14.97 -1.55
C LEU A 18 3.79 14.72 -2.02
N GLU A 19 4.69 14.35 -1.12
CA GLU A 19 6.06 14.00 -1.48
C GLU A 19 6.11 12.75 -2.35
N TYR A 20 5.29 11.73 -2.04
CA TYR A 20 5.17 10.57 -2.92
C TYR A 20 4.66 10.95 -4.31
N MET A 21 3.67 11.85 -4.37
CA MET A 21 3.18 12.34 -5.67
C MET A 21 4.30 12.99 -6.48
N ASN A 22 5.14 13.74 -5.81
CA ASN A 22 6.27 14.41 -6.44
C ASN A 22 7.28 13.42 -7.01
N GLU A 23 7.30 12.21 -6.46
CA GLU A 23 8.18 11.12 -6.90
C GLU A 23 7.54 10.17 -7.91
N GLY A 24 6.36 10.52 -8.39
CA GLY A 24 5.69 9.75 -9.44
C GLY A 24 4.61 8.78 -8.97
N VAL A 25 4.25 8.79 -7.70
CA VAL A 25 3.14 7.98 -7.19
C VAL A 25 1.84 8.75 -7.43
N ARG A 26 0.83 8.05 -7.92
CA ARG A 26 -0.48 8.64 -8.14
C ARG A 26 -1.44 8.29 -7.01
N PHE A 27 -2.16 9.28 -6.50
CA PHE A 27 -3.19 9.08 -5.49
C PHE A 27 -4.54 9.43 -6.10
N ILE A 28 -5.53 8.57 -5.90
CA ILE A 28 -6.91 8.92 -6.25
C ILE A 28 -7.43 9.92 -5.21
N ASP A 29 -7.08 9.71 -3.94
CA ASP A 29 -7.47 10.62 -2.86
C ASP A 29 -6.38 10.64 -1.79
N ILE A 30 -5.60 11.73 -1.74
CA ILE A 30 -4.51 11.84 -0.77
C ILE A 30 -5.01 11.92 0.68
N ARG A 31 -6.27 12.25 0.89
CA ARG A 31 -6.80 12.42 2.24
C ARG A 31 -7.13 11.10 2.91
N THR A 32 -7.42 10.06 2.13
CA THR A 32 -7.79 8.77 2.70
C THR A 32 -6.68 7.71 2.65
N ALA A 33 -5.49 8.10 2.22
CA ALA A 33 -4.34 7.19 2.21
C ALA A 33 -3.53 7.40 3.50
N TYR A 34 -3.41 6.34 4.30
CA TYR A 34 -2.69 6.36 5.57
C TYR A 34 -1.39 5.56 5.42
N ILE A 35 -0.31 6.27 5.19
CA ILE A 35 0.98 5.68 4.87
C ILE A 35 1.99 6.08 5.93
N ASP A 36 2.57 5.08 6.60
CA ASP A 36 3.57 5.32 7.65
C ASP A 36 4.85 5.90 7.06
N GLU A 37 5.54 6.63 7.89
CA GLU A 37 6.86 7.14 7.55
C GLU A 37 7.80 5.97 7.24
N GLY A 38 8.62 6.11 6.22
CA GLY A 38 9.57 5.08 5.83
C GLY A 38 9.05 4.05 4.83
N VAL A 39 7.77 4.09 4.49
CA VAL A 39 7.21 3.22 3.45
C VAL A 39 7.80 3.65 2.09
N GLU A 40 8.27 2.67 1.32
CA GLU A 40 8.81 2.92 -0.01
C GLU A 40 7.77 2.56 -1.06
N ILE A 41 7.56 3.45 -2.03
CA ILE A 41 6.59 3.23 -3.10
C ILE A 41 7.24 3.63 -4.42
N GLY A 42 7.29 2.70 -5.37
CA GLY A 42 7.88 2.94 -6.67
C GLY A 42 7.01 3.84 -7.56
N LYS A 43 7.66 4.52 -8.48
CA LYS A 43 6.98 5.42 -9.43
C LYS A 43 5.97 4.65 -10.28
N GLY A 44 4.92 5.34 -10.72
CA GLY A 44 3.87 4.73 -11.52
C GLY A 44 2.85 3.95 -10.73
N THR A 45 3.08 3.75 -9.44
CA THR A 45 2.12 3.05 -8.57
C THR A 45 0.94 3.97 -8.28
N VAL A 46 -0.26 3.40 -8.29
CA VAL A 46 -1.51 4.11 -8.01
C VAL A 46 -2.06 3.65 -6.67
N ILE A 47 -2.35 4.61 -5.81
CA ILE A 47 -2.92 4.35 -4.48
C ILE A 47 -4.39 4.79 -4.50
N TYR A 48 -5.29 3.86 -4.23
CA TYR A 48 -6.73 4.09 -4.20
C TYR A 48 -7.19 4.55 -2.81
N PRO A 49 -8.44 5.00 -2.69
CA PRO A 49 -8.95 5.47 -1.40
C PRO A 49 -8.92 4.41 -0.30
N CYS A 50 -8.73 4.86 0.92
CA CYS A 50 -8.80 4.03 2.12
C CYS A 50 -7.74 2.91 2.12
N VAL A 51 -6.55 3.24 1.65
CA VAL A 51 -5.39 2.34 1.70
C VAL A 51 -4.60 2.65 2.97
N ILE A 52 -4.16 1.60 3.66
CA ILE A 52 -3.34 1.72 4.87
C ILE A 52 -2.04 0.94 4.64
N LEU A 53 -0.91 1.62 4.71
CA LEU A 53 0.41 1.01 4.59
C LEU A 53 1.17 1.27 5.88
N GLU A 54 1.46 0.20 6.63
CA GLU A 54 1.99 0.30 7.99
C GLU A 54 3.32 -0.40 8.15
N GLY A 55 4.18 0.21 8.93
CA GLY A 55 5.45 -0.38 9.30
C GLY A 55 6.45 -0.40 8.16
N ASN A 56 7.15 -1.49 8.02
CA ASN A 56 8.21 -1.64 7.02
C ASN A 56 7.65 -2.24 5.73
N VAL A 57 7.09 -1.36 4.89
CA VAL A 57 6.48 -1.76 3.62
C VAL A 57 7.29 -1.22 2.45
N SER A 58 7.52 -2.07 1.46
CA SER A 58 8.13 -1.68 0.19
C SER A 58 7.24 -2.13 -0.95
N ILE A 59 6.86 -1.19 -1.81
CA ILE A 59 6.03 -1.44 -2.97
C ILE A 59 6.82 -1.04 -4.21
N GLY A 60 6.86 -1.93 -5.20
CA GLY A 60 7.59 -1.70 -6.44
C GLY A 60 6.95 -0.66 -7.33
N GLU A 61 7.41 -0.61 -8.57
CA GLU A 61 6.90 0.32 -9.58
C GLU A 61 5.66 -0.22 -10.27
N ASP A 62 4.84 0.68 -10.78
CA ASP A 62 3.69 0.36 -11.61
C ASP A 62 2.71 -0.62 -10.97
N CYS A 63 2.57 -0.53 -9.66
CA CYS A 63 1.60 -1.32 -8.92
C CYS A 63 0.26 -0.60 -8.85
N THR A 64 -0.79 -1.36 -8.57
CA THR A 64 -2.10 -0.81 -8.25
C THR A 64 -2.49 -1.30 -6.87
N ILE A 65 -2.58 -0.37 -5.92
CA ILE A 65 -3.01 -0.71 -4.57
C ILE A 65 -4.46 -0.24 -4.44
N GLY A 66 -5.36 -1.18 -4.60
CA GLY A 66 -6.78 -0.92 -4.68
C GLY A 66 -7.40 -0.52 -3.34
N GLN A 67 -8.61 -0.02 -3.40
CA GLN A 67 -9.30 0.52 -2.24
C GLN A 67 -9.46 -0.51 -1.12
N ASN A 68 -9.46 -0.01 0.10
CA ASN A 68 -9.67 -0.82 1.31
C ASN A 68 -8.62 -1.92 1.48
N THR A 69 -7.39 -1.66 1.02
CA THR A 69 -6.27 -2.59 1.18
C THR A 69 -5.41 -2.14 2.36
N ARG A 70 -5.02 -3.09 3.18
CA ARG A 70 -4.12 -2.86 4.30
C ARG A 70 -2.90 -3.76 4.15
N ILE A 71 -1.73 -3.15 4.16
CA ILE A 71 -0.46 -3.87 4.02
C ILE A 71 0.42 -3.49 5.20
N LYS A 72 0.95 -4.49 5.89
CA LYS A 72 1.83 -4.26 7.03
C LYS A 72 3.09 -5.12 6.91
N ASP A 73 4.25 -4.47 7.08
CA ASP A 73 5.55 -5.16 7.15
C ASP A 73 5.75 -6.15 6.02
N SER A 74 5.51 -5.73 4.79
CA SER A 74 5.51 -6.61 3.62
C SER A 74 6.25 -6.00 2.44
N VAL A 75 6.67 -6.86 1.52
CA VAL A 75 7.34 -6.46 0.29
C VAL A 75 6.48 -6.87 -0.89
N ILE A 76 6.15 -5.88 -1.73
CA ILE A 76 5.32 -6.09 -2.91
C ILE A 76 6.16 -5.77 -4.15
N GLY A 77 6.25 -6.72 -5.06
CA GLY A 77 7.00 -6.56 -6.29
C GLY A 77 6.34 -5.60 -7.27
N SER A 78 7.02 -5.33 -8.37
CA SER A 78 6.53 -4.37 -9.37
C SER A 78 5.41 -4.95 -10.24
N GLY A 79 4.57 -4.09 -10.77
CA GLY A 79 3.48 -4.49 -11.65
C GLY A 79 2.38 -5.31 -10.97
N THR A 80 2.34 -5.33 -9.66
CA THR A 80 1.40 -6.14 -8.88
C THR A 80 0.15 -5.32 -8.54
N SER A 81 -0.98 -6.00 -8.58
CA SER A 81 -2.28 -5.39 -8.30
C SER A 81 -2.90 -6.06 -7.08
N ILE A 82 -3.30 -5.25 -6.11
CA ILE A 82 -3.92 -5.74 -4.86
C ILE A 82 -5.22 -4.99 -4.65
N GLN A 83 -6.30 -5.71 -4.38
CA GLN A 83 -7.61 -5.10 -4.18
C GLN A 83 -8.26 -5.60 -2.89
N SER A 84 -8.74 -4.68 -2.08
CA SER A 84 -9.60 -4.96 -0.92
C SER A 84 -9.11 -6.17 -0.13
N SER A 85 -7.85 -6.16 0.21
CA SER A 85 -7.19 -7.32 0.83
C SER A 85 -6.32 -6.87 2.00
N VAL A 86 -5.96 -7.82 2.84
CA VAL A 86 -5.08 -7.60 3.98
C VAL A 86 -3.82 -8.45 3.80
N ILE A 87 -2.67 -7.81 3.85
CA ILE A 87 -1.38 -8.48 3.67
C ILE A 87 -0.50 -8.18 4.89
N MET A 88 -0.12 -9.22 5.60
CA MET A 88 0.61 -9.11 6.86
C MET A 88 1.93 -9.87 6.77
N GLU A 89 3.04 -9.17 7.00
CA GLU A 89 4.38 -9.77 7.11
C GLU A 89 4.64 -10.82 6.04
N SER A 90 4.41 -10.43 4.79
CA SER A 90 4.46 -11.35 3.64
C SER A 90 5.27 -10.77 2.50
N ARG A 91 5.58 -11.63 1.52
CA ARG A 91 6.22 -11.23 0.28
C ARG A 91 5.32 -11.58 -0.89
N VAL A 92 5.19 -10.64 -1.81
CA VAL A 92 4.44 -10.81 -3.05
C VAL A 92 5.35 -10.45 -4.20
N GLY A 93 5.45 -11.31 -5.19
CA GLY A 93 6.33 -11.11 -6.33
C GLY A 93 5.81 -10.09 -7.33
N ASN A 94 6.43 -10.09 -8.51
CA ASN A 94 6.09 -9.16 -9.57
C ASN A 94 4.88 -9.64 -10.38
N GLU A 95 4.17 -8.69 -10.95
CA GLU A 95 3.08 -8.96 -11.90
C GLU A 95 2.07 -9.98 -11.37
N THR A 96 1.78 -9.89 -10.08
CA THR A 96 0.86 -10.77 -9.37
C THR A 96 -0.41 -10.00 -9.05
N SER A 97 -1.53 -10.71 -9.02
CA SER A 97 -2.83 -10.13 -8.67
C SER A 97 -3.35 -10.76 -7.40
N ILE A 98 -3.75 -9.93 -6.43
CA ILE A 98 -4.28 -10.39 -5.15
C ILE A 98 -5.62 -9.76 -4.90
N GLY A 99 -6.58 -10.59 -4.51
CA GLY A 99 -7.91 -10.15 -4.13
C GLY A 99 -8.89 -10.13 -5.29
N PRO A 100 -10.07 -9.58 -5.06
CA PRO A 100 -10.46 -8.96 -3.78
C PRO A 100 -10.67 -9.96 -2.66
N PHE A 101 -10.66 -9.45 -1.42
CA PHE A 101 -10.99 -10.17 -0.20
C PHE A 101 -10.04 -11.32 0.13
N ALA A 102 -8.77 -11.14 -0.15
CA ALA A 102 -7.74 -12.08 0.26
C ALA A 102 -7.12 -11.65 1.59
N TYR A 103 -6.66 -12.62 2.34
CA TYR A 103 -5.88 -12.36 3.53
C TYR A 103 -4.58 -13.19 3.46
N LEU A 104 -3.46 -12.50 3.37
CA LEU A 104 -2.15 -13.15 3.42
C LEU A 104 -1.65 -13.10 4.86
N ARG A 105 -1.55 -14.26 5.46
CA ARG A 105 -1.09 -14.42 6.84
C ARG A 105 0.42 -14.19 6.92
N PRO A 106 0.92 -13.84 8.11
CA PRO A 106 2.36 -13.67 8.30
C PRO A 106 3.15 -14.87 7.77
N GLY A 107 4.22 -14.58 7.06
CA GLY A 107 5.07 -15.61 6.48
C GLY A 107 4.63 -16.11 5.11
N SER A 108 3.58 -15.54 4.53
CA SER A 108 3.15 -15.92 3.17
C SER A 108 4.18 -15.46 2.14
N ASN A 109 4.35 -16.25 1.11
CA ASN A 109 5.26 -15.92 0.02
C ASN A 109 4.59 -16.28 -1.31
N VAL A 110 4.14 -15.25 -2.02
CA VAL A 110 3.47 -15.39 -3.30
C VAL A 110 4.47 -15.03 -4.39
N GLY A 111 4.62 -15.90 -5.38
CA GLY A 111 5.60 -15.72 -6.44
C GLY A 111 5.19 -14.70 -7.49
N ASN A 112 5.94 -14.69 -8.59
CA ASN A 112 5.67 -13.81 -9.73
C ASN A 112 4.53 -14.37 -10.57
N GLN A 113 3.80 -13.47 -11.22
CA GLN A 113 2.76 -13.83 -12.19
C GLN A 113 1.74 -14.82 -11.61
N CYS A 114 1.44 -14.66 -10.34
CA CYS A 114 0.47 -15.47 -9.64
C CYS A 114 -0.86 -14.73 -9.53
N LYS A 115 -1.90 -15.48 -9.22
CA LYS A 115 -3.21 -14.89 -8.97
C LYS A 115 -3.78 -15.52 -7.71
N VAL A 116 -4.06 -14.68 -6.72
CA VAL A 116 -4.69 -15.10 -5.46
C VAL A 116 -6.04 -14.42 -5.42
N GLY A 117 -7.08 -15.18 -5.59
CA GLY A 117 -8.43 -14.63 -5.59
C GLY A 117 -9.14 -14.87 -4.29
N ASP A 118 -10.37 -14.39 -4.24
CA ASP A 118 -11.34 -14.76 -3.24
C ASP A 118 -12.24 -15.85 -3.85
N PHE A 119 -12.99 -16.49 -3.03
CA PHE A 119 -13.98 -17.46 -3.50
C PHE A 119 -15.19 -17.48 -2.60
#